data_2b3e1dae689e76460432521bbefaddad
#
_entry.id   2b3e1dae689e76460432521bbefaddad
#
_cell.length_a   1.000
_cell.length_b   1.000
_cell.length_c   1.000
_cell.angle_alpha   90.00
_cell.angle_beta   90.00
_cell.angle_gamma   90.00
#
_symmetry.space_group_name_H-M   'P 1'
#
loop_
_entity.id
_entity.type
_entity.pdbx_description
1 polymer ?
#
loop_
_entity_poly.entity_id
_entity_poly.type
_entity_poly.pdbx_seq_one_letter_code
_entity_poly.pdbx_strand_id
1 'polypeptide(L)'
;MYKKENKMKKLVAIALVFALVCGFVFANASSETKADTIESRIEKGQKLSDAELLELAKSESGDFYAYGNSSRIANAMKNFIAKYGAELGLTEANAVGTKMNDADIYTNIAQEATGGSDKVASVVMIQDGAQLVMYRSATDYFLNYVPGALKGVISEADQVPLVHQYINKLFIWNTLGSNVPVITNVWQLTEPALKDRIFFKNPTTEQVNNNFLIMCTSDAWAKKIADAYKSYYGKDIELGSYKNAGYKWVAEFLANVNFSVSSDTKICNTVASADSAGSMGLFVLSKTRDLDASLKANLQVGAFTASQIDPFSGFMYPLYVQMTKAANRPYTAMLFINYLMTSEGFAPWGGAGTEILGAYSTNPAIGAAEGDQPIDFWKNCLVAEDATYLIQNTAAVSDFINGEIAKKK
;
A
#
# COMPACT_ATOMS: atom_id res chain seq x y z
N MET A 1 -24.56 -12.47 54.71
CA MET A 1 -24.19 -13.58 53.82
C MET A 1 -25.38 -14.23 53.08
N TYR A 2 -26.62 -13.95 53.44
CA TYR A 2 -27.84 -14.55 52.88
C TYR A 2 -28.44 -13.86 51.63
N LYS A 3 -27.92 -12.69 51.21
CA LYS A 3 -28.46 -11.93 50.04
C LYS A 3 -27.77 -12.22 48.71
N LYS A 4 -26.61 -12.92 48.70
CA LYS A 4 -25.87 -13.27 47.45
C LYS A 4 -26.29 -14.60 46.86
N GLU A 5 -26.74 -15.54 47.65
CA GLU A 5 -27.21 -16.86 47.15
C GLU A 5 -28.51 -16.83 46.38
N ASN A 6 -29.43 -15.93 46.71
CA ASN A 6 -30.72 -15.81 46.02
C ASN A 6 -30.64 -15.14 44.61
N LYS A 7 -29.58 -14.36 44.35
CA LYS A 7 -29.35 -13.81 42.97
C LYS A 7 -28.77 -14.85 42.01
N MET A 8 -27.92 -15.74 42.51
CA MET A 8 -27.32 -16.80 41.68
C MET A 8 -28.34 -17.89 41.32
N LYS A 9 -29.27 -18.24 42.22
CA LYS A 9 -30.34 -19.19 41.92
C LYS A 9 -31.38 -18.65 40.93
N LYS A 10 -31.61 -17.35 40.90
CA LYS A 10 -32.46 -16.72 39.88
C LYS A 10 -31.80 -16.60 38.49
N LEU A 11 -30.49 -16.48 38.41
CA LEU A 11 -29.74 -16.45 37.16
C LEU A 11 -29.64 -17.86 36.51
N VAL A 12 -29.53 -18.92 37.32
CA VAL A 12 -29.52 -20.31 36.85
C VAL A 12 -30.92 -20.74 36.38
N ALA A 13 -32.00 -20.26 37.01
CA ALA A 13 -33.37 -20.56 36.57
C ALA A 13 -33.74 -19.87 35.25
N ILE A 14 -33.19 -18.67 34.96
CA ILE A 14 -33.41 -17.97 33.70
C ILE A 14 -32.61 -18.62 32.54
N ALA A 15 -31.42 -19.15 32.80
CA ALA A 15 -30.62 -19.87 31.81
C ALA A 15 -31.23 -21.22 31.43
N LEU A 16 -31.93 -21.90 32.34
CA LEU A 16 -32.61 -23.18 32.08
C LEU A 16 -33.94 -23.04 31.32
N VAL A 17 -34.62 -21.90 31.44
CA VAL A 17 -35.86 -21.61 30.67
C VAL A 17 -35.51 -21.22 29.21
N PHE A 18 -34.37 -20.61 28.95
CA PHE A 18 -33.90 -20.34 27.59
C PHE A 18 -33.43 -21.59 26.84
N ALA A 19 -32.96 -22.61 27.55
CA ALA A 19 -32.53 -23.89 26.93
C ALA A 19 -33.70 -24.82 26.56
N LEU A 20 -34.90 -24.62 27.12
CA LEU A 20 -36.09 -25.45 26.84
C LEU A 20 -37.01 -24.88 25.76
N VAL A 21 -36.82 -23.66 25.33
CA VAL A 21 -37.61 -23.04 24.23
C VAL A 21 -36.91 -23.21 22.85
N CYS A 22 -35.61 -23.59 22.82
CA CYS A 22 -34.88 -23.86 21.59
C CYS A 22 -34.97 -25.32 21.10
N GLY A 23 -35.82 -26.17 21.69
CA GLY A 23 -35.87 -27.61 21.45
C GLY A 23 -36.93 -28.12 20.47
N PHE A 24 -37.76 -27.26 19.85
CA PHE A 24 -38.78 -27.71 18.89
C PHE A 24 -38.96 -26.76 17.71
N VAL A 25 -37.93 -26.55 16.90
CA VAL A 25 -38.07 -26.15 15.50
C VAL A 25 -36.97 -26.86 14.69
N PHE A 26 -37.05 -28.18 14.62
CA PHE A 26 -36.37 -28.93 13.59
C PHE A 26 -37.42 -29.73 12.83
N ALA A 27 -37.93 -29.17 11.79
CA ALA A 27 -38.37 -29.83 10.57
C ALA A 27 -39.05 -28.84 9.62
N ASN A 28 -38.25 -28.03 8.97
CA ASN A 28 -38.46 -27.66 7.58
C ASN A 28 -37.11 -27.15 7.08
N ALA A 29 -36.30 -28.04 6.52
CA ALA A 29 -35.22 -27.66 5.66
C ALA A 29 -35.84 -27.12 4.35
N SER A 30 -36.46 -25.92 4.40
CA SER A 30 -36.51 -25.07 3.26
C SER A 30 -35.06 -24.67 3.04
N SER A 31 -34.49 -24.96 1.89
CA SER A 31 -33.28 -24.36 1.41
C SER A 31 -33.48 -22.85 1.52
N GLU A 32 -32.94 -22.23 2.59
CA GLU A 32 -32.80 -20.78 2.59
C GLU A 32 -31.99 -20.45 1.35
N THR A 33 -32.63 -19.94 0.34
CA THR A 33 -31.96 -19.28 -0.78
C THR A 33 -31.16 -18.17 -0.11
N LYS A 34 -29.82 -18.36 0.03
CA LYS A 34 -28.92 -17.31 0.49
C LYS A 34 -29.28 -16.05 -0.27
N ALA A 35 -29.61 -14.98 0.45
CA ALA A 35 -29.96 -13.71 -0.19
C ALA A 35 -28.85 -13.37 -1.21
N ASP A 36 -29.25 -12.89 -2.37
CA ASP A 36 -28.30 -12.50 -3.45
C ASP A 36 -27.62 -11.17 -3.07
N THR A 37 -26.68 -11.27 -2.13
CA THR A 37 -25.86 -10.14 -1.66
C THR A 37 -24.52 -10.10 -2.38
N ILE A 38 -23.85 -8.97 -2.34
CA ILE A 38 -22.52 -8.82 -2.95
C ILE A 38 -21.51 -9.82 -2.33
N GLU A 39 -21.61 -10.09 -1.04
CA GLU A 39 -20.77 -11.07 -0.34
C GLU A 39 -21.02 -12.49 -0.86
N SER A 40 -22.29 -12.86 -1.09
CA SER A 40 -22.62 -14.18 -1.66
C SER A 40 -22.12 -14.33 -3.09
N ARG A 41 -22.14 -13.24 -3.87
CA ARG A 41 -21.55 -13.17 -5.22
C ARG A 41 -20.04 -13.29 -5.18
N ILE A 42 -19.35 -12.65 -4.20
CA ILE A 42 -17.90 -12.80 -3.98
C ILE A 42 -17.56 -14.25 -3.64
N GLU A 43 -18.27 -14.89 -2.70
CA GLU A 43 -18.06 -16.31 -2.34
C GLU A 43 -18.22 -17.23 -3.55
N LYS A 44 -19.19 -16.95 -4.42
CA LYS A 44 -19.38 -17.66 -5.68
C LYS A 44 -18.23 -17.39 -6.65
N GLY A 45 -17.91 -16.11 -6.88
CA GLY A 45 -16.92 -15.68 -7.88
C GLY A 45 -15.52 -16.19 -7.58
N GLN A 46 -15.15 -16.35 -6.31
CA GLN A 46 -13.87 -16.96 -5.94
C GLN A 46 -13.66 -18.42 -6.39
N LYS A 47 -14.72 -19.08 -6.85
CA LYS A 47 -14.70 -20.49 -7.31
C LYS A 47 -14.79 -20.58 -8.83
N LEU A 48 -15.00 -19.46 -9.52
CA LEU A 48 -15.22 -19.40 -10.95
C LEU A 48 -13.93 -19.10 -11.70
N SER A 49 -13.84 -19.63 -12.93
CA SER A 49 -12.85 -19.21 -13.91
C SER A 49 -13.18 -17.81 -14.47
N ASP A 50 -12.22 -17.18 -15.15
CA ASP A 50 -12.43 -15.89 -15.82
C ASP A 50 -13.54 -15.98 -16.88
N ALA A 51 -13.65 -17.09 -17.58
CA ALA A 51 -14.71 -17.30 -18.58
C ALA A 51 -16.11 -17.36 -17.92
N GLU A 52 -16.23 -18.05 -16.79
CA GLU A 52 -17.50 -18.13 -16.05
C GLU A 52 -17.85 -16.78 -15.41
N LEU A 53 -16.87 -16.03 -14.89
CA LEU A 53 -17.07 -14.67 -14.39
C LEU A 53 -17.54 -13.75 -15.52
N LEU A 54 -16.93 -13.85 -16.72
CA LEU A 54 -17.31 -13.06 -17.89
C LEU A 54 -18.78 -13.31 -18.26
N GLU A 55 -19.22 -14.57 -18.29
CA GLU A 55 -20.61 -14.89 -18.61
C GLU A 55 -21.60 -14.27 -17.60
N LEU A 56 -21.26 -14.27 -16.31
CA LEU A 56 -22.10 -13.61 -15.30
C LEU A 56 -22.05 -12.08 -15.42
N ALA A 57 -20.88 -11.51 -15.71
CA ALA A 57 -20.67 -10.07 -15.88
C ALA A 57 -21.44 -9.50 -17.09
N LYS A 58 -21.68 -10.28 -18.14
CA LYS A 58 -22.49 -9.89 -19.32
C LYS A 58 -23.94 -9.50 -18.96
N SER A 59 -24.47 -10.04 -17.86
CA SER A 59 -25.82 -9.70 -17.37
C SER A 59 -25.88 -8.41 -16.54
N GLU A 60 -24.71 -7.86 -16.17
CA GLU A 60 -24.62 -6.63 -15.37
C GLU A 60 -24.74 -5.38 -16.25
N SER A 61 -25.30 -4.31 -15.70
CA SER A 61 -25.48 -3.04 -16.37
C SER A 61 -25.09 -1.86 -15.49
N GLY A 62 -25.02 -0.67 -16.08
CA GLY A 62 -24.60 0.55 -15.39
C GLY A 62 -23.12 0.84 -15.54
N ASP A 63 -22.66 1.91 -14.91
CA ASP A 63 -21.29 2.38 -14.99
C ASP A 63 -20.35 1.52 -14.17
N PHE A 64 -19.07 1.51 -14.57
CA PHE A 64 -18.00 0.79 -13.89
C PHE A 64 -16.85 1.74 -13.56
N TYR A 65 -16.74 2.12 -12.29
CA TYR A 65 -15.67 3.01 -11.82
C TYR A 65 -14.67 2.28 -10.95
N ALA A 66 -13.38 2.69 -11.08
CA ALA A 66 -12.30 2.24 -10.21
C ALA A 66 -11.45 3.45 -9.77
N TYR A 67 -11.08 3.51 -8.48
CA TYR A 67 -10.22 4.55 -7.94
C TYR A 67 -8.85 3.99 -7.56
N GLY A 68 -7.80 4.80 -7.71
CA GLY A 68 -6.46 4.42 -7.28
C GLY A 68 -5.52 5.62 -7.23
N ASN A 69 -4.50 5.56 -6.38
CA ASN A 69 -3.58 6.67 -6.19
C ASN A 69 -2.54 6.86 -7.30
N SER A 70 -2.61 6.06 -8.35
CA SER A 70 -1.78 6.19 -9.54
C SER A 70 -2.63 6.35 -10.80
N SER A 71 -2.18 7.20 -11.74
CA SER A 71 -2.79 7.30 -13.09
C SER A 71 -2.81 5.98 -13.87
N ARG A 72 -2.08 4.96 -13.40
CA ARG A 72 -2.05 3.64 -14.01
C ARG A 72 -3.39 2.91 -13.95
N ILE A 73 -4.25 3.24 -12.99
CA ILE A 73 -5.60 2.70 -12.92
C ILE A 73 -6.41 3.06 -14.19
N ALA A 74 -6.21 4.27 -14.73
CA ALA A 74 -6.83 4.68 -16.00
C ALA A 74 -6.30 3.86 -17.19
N ASN A 75 -4.99 3.60 -17.24
CA ASN A 75 -4.40 2.78 -18.29
C ASN A 75 -4.87 1.31 -18.21
N ALA A 76 -4.92 0.75 -17.00
CA ALA A 76 -5.44 -0.60 -16.79
C ALA A 76 -6.92 -0.71 -17.19
N MET A 77 -7.73 0.31 -16.87
CA MET A 77 -9.13 0.36 -17.31
C MET A 77 -9.26 0.39 -18.83
N LYS A 78 -8.45 1.21 -19.52
CA LYS A 78 -8.45 1.23 -21.00
C LYS A 78 -8.10 -0.13 -21.59
N ASN A 79 -7.08 -0.79 -21.06
CA ASN A 79 -6.67 -2.12 -21.50
C ASN A 79 -7.76 -3.16 -21.23
N PHE A 80 -8.43 -3.08 -20.08
CA PHE A 80 -9.55 -3.95 -19.75
C PHE A 80 -10.73 -3.74 -20.68
N ILE A 81 -11.09 -2.50 -21.01
CA ILE A 81 -12.12 -2.17 -22.02
C ILE A 81 -11.75 -2.71 -23.39
N ALA A 82 -10.49 -2.56 -23.81
CA ALA A 82 -10.02 -3.10 -25.09
C ALA A 82 -10.19 -4.62 -25.17
N LYS A 83 -10.03 -5.33 -24.05
CA LYS A 83 -10.13 -6.79 -23.98
C LYS A 83 -11.57 -7.30 -23.84
N TYR A 84 -12.34 -6.71 -22.94
CA TYR A 84 -13.66 -7.21 -22.51
C TYR A 84 -14.81 -6.26 -22.83
N GLY A 85 -14.54 -5.02 -23.24
CA GLY A 85 -15.54 -3.98 -23.37
C GLY A 85 -16.69 -4.32 -24.29
N ALA A 86 -16.39 -4.94 -25.44
CA ALA A 86 -17.43 -5.34 -26.40
C ALA A 86 -18.43 -6.35 -25.82
N GLU A 87 -17.97 -7.29 -25.00
CA GLU A 87 -18.82 -8.31 -24.39
C GLU A 87 -19.57 -7.78 -23.17
N LEU A 88 -18.98 -6.82 -22.43
CA LEU A 88 -19.54 -6.25 -21.22
C LEU A 88 -20.35 -4.97 -21.43
N GLY A 89 -20.42 -4.46 -22.67
CA GLY A 89 -21.03 -3.16 -22.97
C GLY A 89 -20.29 -1.99 -22.31
N LEU A 90 -18.96 -2.12 -22.12
CA LEU A 90 -18.09 -1.11 -21.52
C LEU A 90 -17.36 -0.29 -22.58
N THR A 91 -17.32 1.01 -22.38
CA THR A 91 -16.62 2.00 -23.20
C THR A 91 -15.92 3.01 -22.27
N GLU A 92 -15.07 3.85 -22.81
CA GLU A 92 -14.44 4.94 -22.01
C GLU A 92 -15.46 5.96 -21.46
N ALA A 93 -16.71 5.92 -21.91
CA ALA A 93 -17.78 6.80 -21.41
C ALA A 93 -18.43 6.28 -20.11
N ASN A 94 -18.49 4.96 -19.93
CA ASN A 94 -19.17 4.32 -18.80
C ASN A 94 -18.25 3.43 -17.95
N ALA A 95 -16.95 3.32 -18.29
CA ALA A 95 -15.97 2.61 -17.49
C ALA A 95 -14.71 3.48 -17.34
N VAL A 96 -14.44 3.94 -16.10
CA VAL A 96 -13.43 4.95 -15.84
C VAL A 96 -12.55 4.58 -14.64
N GLY A 97 -11.21 4.57 -14.86
CA GLY A 97 -10.22 4.52 -13.81
C GLY A 97 -9.79 5.95 -13.42
N THR A 98 -10.04 6.35 -12.18
CA THR A 98 -9.75 7.70 -11.69
C THR A 98 -8.58 7.69 -10.71
N LYS A 99 -7.57 8.55 -11.00
CA LYS A 99 -6.51 8.81 -10.02
C LYS A 99 -7.03 9.68 -8.89
N MET A 100 -6.82 9.23 -7.65
CA MET A 100 -7.28 9.88 -6.43
C MET A 100 -6.33 9.54 -5.28
N ASN A 101 -6.06 10.45 -4.34
CA ASN A 101 -5.29 10.10 -3.14
C ASN A 101 -6.12 9.24 -2.19
N ASP A 102 -5.46 8.54 -1.26
CA ASP A 102 -6.13 7.59 -0.37
C ASP A 102 -7.19 8.25 0.52
N ALA A 103 -6.93 9.46 1.04
CA ALA A 103 -7.90 10.18 1.89
C ALA A 103 -9.20 10.51 1.13
N ASP A 104 -9.07 10.91 -0.14
CA ASP A 104 -10.23 11.17 -1.00
C ASP A 104 -10.95 9.85 -1.36
N ILE A 105 -10.22 8.75 -1.57
CA ILE A 105 -10.83 7.42 -1.79
C ILE A 105 -11.69 7.03 -0.59
N TYR A 106 -11.16 7.11 0.63
CA TYR A 106 -11.92 6.77 1.85
C TYR A 106 -13.16 7.64 2.00
N THR A 107 -13.05 8.94 1.75
CA THR A 107 -14.17 9.88 1.83
C THR A 107 -15.26 9.55 0.81
N ASN A 108 -14.87 9.31 -0.45
CA ASN A 108 -15.82 9.01 -1.51
C ASN A 108 -16.52 7.68 -1.28
N ILE A 109 -15.78 6.61 -0.90
CA ILE A 109 -16.39 5.31 -0.64
C ILE A 109 -17.39 5.38 0.53
N ALA A 110 -17.09 6.16 1.59
CA ALA A 110 -18.05 6.36 2.67
C ALA A 110 -19.34 7.07 2.20
N GLN A 111 -19.23 8.07 1.31
CA GLN A 111 -20.39 8.74 0.71
C GLN A 111 -21.18 7.81 -0.21
N GLU A 112 -20.48 7.08 -1.07
CA GLU A 112 -21.08 6.11 -2.01
C GLU A 112 -21.83 5.00 -1.28
N ALA A 113 -21.23 4.44 -0.22
CA ALA A 113 -21.85 3.38 0.59
C ALA A 113 -23.13 3.83 1.32
N THR A 114 -23.27 5.13 1.58
CA THR A 114 -24.45 5.71 2.23
C THR A 114 -25.47 6.32 1.24
N GLY A 115 -25.27 6.12 -0.06
CA GLY A 115 -26.17 6.63 -1.11
C GLY A 115 -26.01 8.13 -1.40
N GLY A 116 -24.90 8.74 -0.97
CA GLY A 116 -24.60 10.17 -1.17
C GLY A 116 -23.97 10.53 -2.53
N SER A 117 -23.88 9.57 -3.47
CA SER A 117 -23.26 9.78 -4.78
C SER A 117 -23.98 9.00 -5.88
N ASP A 118 -24.13 9.62 -7.06
CA ASP A 118 -24.62 8.96 -8.28
C ASP A 118 -23.51 8.10 -8.96
N LYS A 119 -22.24 8.35 -8.62
CA LYS A 119 -21.10 7.57 -9.10
C LYS A 119 -20.65 6.64 -7.99
N VAL A 120 -20.52 5.37 -8.33
CA VAL A 120 -20.14 4.32 -7.38
C VAL A 120 -18.94 3.57 -7.91
N ALA A 121 -17.84 3.62 -7.18
CA ALA A 121 -16.68 2.81 -7.50
C ALA A 121 -16.94 1.34 -7.14
N SER A 122 -16.57 0.43 -8.04
CA SER A 122 -16.64 -1.02 -7.83
C SER A 122 -15.33 -1.59 -7.31
N VAL A 123 -14.20 -0.95 -7.63
CA VAL A 123 -12.85 -1.37 -7.25
C VAL A 123 -12.03 -0.17 -6.79
N VAL A 124 -11.25 -0.36 -5.75
CA VAL A 124 -10.30 0.64 -5.26
C VAL A 124 -8.91 0.05 -5.07
N MET A 125 -7.88 0.89 -5.29
CA MET A 125 -6.47 0.57 -5.04
C MET A 125 -5.88 1.57 -4.05
N ILE A 126 -5.47 1.10 -2.87
CA ILE A 126 -5.12 1.90 -1.69
C ILE A 126 -3.70 1.54 -1.22
N GLN A 127 -2.90 2.54 -0.83
CA GLN A 127 -1.54 2.36 -0.28
C GLN A 127 -1.50 2.39 1.26
N ASP A 128 -2.45 3.05 1.91
CA ASP A 128 -2.50 3.11 3.38
C ASP A 128 -3.14 1.84 3.97
N GLY A 129 -2.31 0.81 4.17
CA GLY A 129 -2.75 -0.47 4.72
C GLY A 129 -3.26 -0.39 6.15
N ALA A 130 -2.69 0.47 6.99
CA ALA A 130 -3.13 0.63 8.37
C ALA A 130 -4.57 1.19 8.43
N GLN A 131 -4.84 2.24 7.65
CA GLN A 131 -6.18 2.81 7.56
C GLN A 131 -7.17 1.83 6.92
N LEU A 132 -6.75 1.09 5.88
CA LEU A 132 -7.59 0.07 5.25
C LEU A 132 -8.04 -1.01 6.25
N VAL A 133 -7.12 -1.55 7.05
CA VAL A 133 -7.44 -2.56 8.07
C VAL A 133 -8.41 -1.99 9.10
N MET A 134 -8.21 -0.75 9.56
CA MET A 134 -9.13 -0.07 10.48
C MET A 134 -10.53 0.11 9.89
N TYR A 135 -10.63 0.60 8.64
CA TYR A 135 -11.92 0.77 7.96
C TYR A 135 -12.63 -0.57 7.76
N ARG A 136 -11.94 -1.63 7.36
CA ARG A 136 -12.51 -2.96 7.19
C ARG A 136 -12.99 -3.58 8.50
N SER A 137 -12.38 -3.21 9.63
CA SER A 137 -12.80 -3.67 10.96
C SER A 137 -14.02 -2.87 11.49
N ALA A 138 -14.14 -1.61 11.10
CA ALA A 138 -15.16 -0.70 11.60
C ALA A 138 -16.40 -0.62 10.68
N THR A 139 -16.25 -0.94 9.39
CA THR A 139 -17.31 -0.82 8.38
C THR A 139 -17.30 -2.00 7.43
N ASP A 140 -18.35 -2.15 6.63
CA ASP A 140 -18.46 -3.12 5.53
C ASP A 140 -18.22 -2.48 4.14
N TYR A 141 -17.65 -1.27 4.09
CA TYR A 141 -17.49 -0.53 2.84
C TYR A 141 -16.51 -1.16 1.86
N PHE A 142 -15.48 -1.85 2.40
CA PHE A 142 -14.45 -2.53 1.62
C PHE A 142 -14.58 -4.05 1.75
N LEU A 143 -14.74 -4.71 0.62
CA LEU A 143 -14.89 -6.15 0.54
C LEU A 143 -13.66 -6.78 -0.11
N ASN A 144 -13.17 -7.85 0.49
CA ASN A 144 -12.02 -8.56 -0.02
C ASN A 144 -12.44 -9.63 -1.03
N TYR A 145 -11.83 -9.62 -2.20
CA TYR A 145 -11.93 -10.68 -3.18
C TYR A 145 -10.52 -11.17 -3.53
N VAL A 146 -10.30 -12.47 -3.47
CA VAL A 146 -9.06 -13.12 -3.91
C VAL A 146 -9.39 -13.97 -5.13
N PRO A 147 -8.74 -13.75 -6.28
CA PRO A 147 -8.91 -14.61 -7.45
C PRO A 147 -8.70 -16.08 -7.10
N GLY A 148 -9.65 -16.95 -7.43
CA GLY A 148 -9.61 -18.35 -7.05
C GLY A 148 -8.35 -19.08 -7.50
N ALA A 149 -7.87 -18.77 -8.70
CA ALA A 149 -6.63 -19.31 -9.27
C ALA A 149 -5.36 -18.90 -8.49
N LEU A 150 -5.42 -17.84 -7.67
CA LEU A 150 -4.27 -17.31 -6.94
C LEU A 150 -4.22 -17.68 -5.47
N LYS A 151 -5.29 -18.28 -4.91
CA LYS A 151 -5.37 -18.64 -3.48
C LYS A 151 -4.25 -19.56 -2.99
N GLY A 152 -3.76 -20.46 -3.81
CA GLY A 152 -2.63 -21.35 -3.49
C GLY A 152 -1.29 -20.86 -4.02
N VAL A 153 -1.25 -19.68 -4.65
CA VAL A 153 -0.08 -19.17 -5.37
C VAL A 153 0.53 -17.97 -4.65
N ILE A 154 -0.29 -17.03 -4.21
CA ILE A 154 0.15 -15.87 -3.45
C ILE A 154 0.21 -16.18 -1.95
N SER A 155 1.09 -15.50 -1.24
CA SER A 155 1.24 -15.62 0.22
C SER A 155 -0.09 -15.42 0.95
N GLU A 156 -0.37 -16.17 1.99
CA GLU A 156 -1.57 -15.99 2.83
C GLU A 156 -1.64 -14.58 3.42
N ALA A 157 -0.49 -14.00 3.79
CA ALA A 157 -0.39 -12.64 4.30
C ALA A 157 -0.82 -11.58 3.26
N ASP A 158 -0.72 -11.90 1.97
CA ASP A 158 -1.07 -11.00 0.87
C ASP A 158 -2.52 -11.16 0.39
N GLN A 159 -3.28 -12.09 0.97
CA GLN A 159 -4.65 -12.38 0.54
C GLN A 159 -5.71 -11.53 1.24
N VAL A 160 -5.49 -11.09 2.49
CA VAL A 160 -6.51 -10.36 3.27
C VAL A 160 -5.87 -9.24 4.13
N PRO A 161 -5.96 -7.99 3.68
CA PRO A 161 -6.53 -7.48 2.41
C PRO A 161 -5.70 -7.93 1.21
N LEU A 162 -6.32 -8.12 0.03
CA LEU A 162 -5.58 -8.54 -1.14
C LEU A 162 -4.54 -7.49 -1.53
N VAL A 163 -3.27 -7.89 -1.54
CA VAL A 163 -2.15 -7.10 -2.02
C VAL A 163 -1.97 -7.33 -3.52
N HIS A 164 -2.12 -6.27 -4.31
CA HIS A 164 -1.88 -6.31 -5.75
C HIS A 164 -0.37 -6.36 -6.06
N GLN A 165 0.40 -5.54 -5.35
CA GLN A 165 1.84 -5.39 -5.58
C GLN A 165 2.54 -4.79 -4.37
N TYR A 166 3.86 -4.94 -4.35
CA TYR A 166 4.78 -4.14 -3.54
C TYR A 166 5.42 -3.05 -4.37
N ILE A 167 5.67 -1.89 -3.76
CA ILE A 167 6.24 -0.71 -4.40
C ILE A 167 7.50 -0.32 -3.64
N ASN A 168 8.59 -0.07 -4.38
CA ASN A 168 9.84 0.42 -3.82
C ASN A 168 9.91 1.94 -3.87
N LYS A 169 10.27 2.54 -2.74
CA LYS A 169 10.60 3.93 -2.59
C LYS A 169 12.04 4.02 -2.07
N LEU A 170 12.94 4.54 -2.87
CA LEU A 170 14.38 4.42 -2.65
C LEU A 170 15.04 5.77 -2.44
N PHE A 171 16.14 5.76 -1.69
CA PHE A 171 17.10 6.85 -1.72
C PHE A 171 17.87 6.79 -3.04
N ILE A 172 17.70 7.81 -3.85
CA ILE A 172 18.32 7.95 -5.17
C ILE A 172 19.01 9.29 -5.21
N TRP A 173 20.25 9.34 -5.69
CA TRP A 173 21.03 10.57 -5.74
C TRP A 173 21.57 10.87 -7.12
N ASN A 174 21.84 12.15 -7.35
CA ASN A 174 22.46 12.66 -8.56
C ASN A 174 23.97 12.49 -8.48
N THR A 175 24.56 11.83 -9.46
CA THR A 175 26.00 11.50 -9.51
C THR A 175 26.84 12.53 -10.27
N LEU A 176 26.25 13.63 -10.74
CA LEU A 176 26.98 14.67 -11.43
C LEU A 176 27.91 15.43 -10.48
N GLY A 177 29.11 15.76 -10.98
CA GLY A 177 30.11 16.54 -10.25
C GLY A 177 31.19 15.69 -9.59
N SER A 178 32.31 16.34 -9.23
CA SER A 178 33.50 15.69 -8.68
C SER A 178 33.42 15.35 -7.18
N ASN A 179 32.43 15.89 -6.47
CA ASN A 179 32.30 15.79 -5.00
C ASN A 179 30.98 15.11 -4.58
N VAL A 180 30.55 14.11 -5.36
CA VAL A 180 29.36 13.35 -5.01
C VAL A 180 29.68 12.45 -3.83
N PRO A 181 28.97 12.55 -2.70
CA PRO A 181 29.22 11.67 -1.57
C PRO A 181 28.79 10.23 -1.92
N VAL A 182 29.61 9.27 -1.56
CA VAL A 182 29.23 7.85 -1.60
C VAL A 182 28.42 7.56 -0.35
N ILE A 183 27.12 7.31 -0.51
CA ILE A 183 26.23 7.03 0.61
C ILE A 183 26.18 5.52 0.84
N THR A 184 26.68 5.08 1.97
CA THR A 184 26.75 3.66 2.37
C THR A 184 26.08 3.39 3.72
N ASN A 185 25.69 4.46 4.45
CA ASN A 185 25.09 4.36 5.78
C ASN A 185 24.03 5.44 5.96
N VAL A 186 22.89 5.08 6.59
CA VAL A 186 21.79 6.04 6.81
C VAL A 186 22.17 7.23 7.67
N TRP A 187 23.21 7.13 8.51
CA TRP A 187 23.67 8.23 9.34
C TRP A 187 24.35 9.34 8.54
N GLN A 188 24.85 9.04 7.34
CA GLN A 188 25.33 10.09 6.43
C GLN A 188 24.18 11.04 6.02
N LEU A 189 22.93 10.55 5.99
CA LEU A 189 21.76 11.37 5.67
C LEU A 189 21.44 12.43 6.74
N THR A 190 22.03 12.31 7.92
CA THR A 190 21.86 13.28 9.02
C THR A 190 23.00 14.29 9.10
N GLU A 191 24.06 14.15 8.28
CA GLU A 191 25.23 15.02 8.34
C GLU A 191 24.97 16.39 7.72
N PRO A 192 25.61 17.46 8.25
CA PRO A 192 25.45 18.83 7.77
C PRO A 192 25.78 19.01 6.29
N ALA A 193 26.67 18.17 5.72
CA ALA A 193 27.05 18.19 4.31
C ALA A 193 25.86 17.94 3.36
N LEU A 194 24.82 17.22 3.81
CA LEU A 194 23.61 16.92 3.06
C LEU A 194 22.40 17.77 3.46
N LYS A 195 22.59 18.75 4.34
CA LYS A 195 21.49 19.60 4.79
C LYS A 195 20.82 20.30 3.60
N ASP A 196 19.46 20.18 3.54
CA ASP A 196 18.59 20.70 2.50
C ASP A 196 18.85 20.16 1.07
N ARG A 197 19.74 19.15 0.94
CA ARG A 197 20.04 18.46 -0.33
C ARG A 197 19.29 17.15 -0.52
N ILE A 198 18.52 16.72 0.49
CA ILE A 198 17.72 15.49 0.48
C ILE A 198 16.26 15.87 0.29
N PHE A 199 15.73 15.67 -0.91
CA PHE A 199 14.31 15.93 -1.19
C PHE A 199 13.43 14.82 -0.62
N PHE A 200 12.49 15.19 0.22
CA PHE A 200 11.59 14.28 0.93
C PHE A 200 10.18 14.88 1.00
N LYS A 201 9.14 14.12 0.63
CA LYS A 201 7.77 14.61 0.77
C LYS A 201 7.42 14.78 2.23
N ASN A 202 6.76 15.90 2.55
CA ASN A 202 6.38 16.20 3.91
C ASN A 202 5.47 15.08 4.49
N PRO A 203 5.87 14.37 5.55
CA PRO A 203 5.09 13.26 6.11
C PRO A 203 3.78 13.70 6.77
N THR A 204 3.59 15.00 7.06
CA THR A 204 2.30 15.52 7.56
C THR A 204 1.19 15.46 6.49
N THR A 205 1.56 15.36 5.21
CA THR A 205 0.64 15.34 4.06
C THR A 205 0.84 14.11 3.17
N GLU A 206 1.82 13.26 3.49
CA GLU A 206 2.17 12.06 2.72
C GLU A 206 2.28 10.86 3.65
N GLN A 207 1.21 10.06 3.70
CA GLN A 207 1.12 8.94 4.64
C GLN A 207 2.21 7.88 4.44
N VAL A 208 2.58 7.56 3.19
CA VAL A 208 3.65 6.58 2.90
C VAL A 208 4.99 7.01 3.50
N ASN A 209 5.34 8.30 3.42
CA ASN A 209 6.55 8.81 4.06
C ASN A 209 6.45 8.82 5.59
N ASN A 210 5.25 9.10 6.13
CA ASN A 210 5.00 9.00 7.56
C ASN A 210 5.16 7.55 8.03
N ASN A 211 4.57 6.59 7.32
CA ASN A 211 4.69 5.16 7.63
C ASN A 211 6.15 4.69 7.62
N PHE A 212 6.95 5.12 6.63
CA PHE A 212 8.39 4.84 6.59
C PHE A 212 9.09 5.28 7.88
N LEU A 213 8.88 6.53 8.30
CA LEU A 213 9.50 7.07 9.50
C LEU A 213 9.01 6.36 10.77
N ILE A 214 7.72 6.03 10.84
CA ILE A 214 7.16 5.25 11.95
C ILE A 214 7.83 3.88 12.02
N MET A 215 7.97 3.18 10.91
CA MET A 215 8.64 1.87 10.89
C MET A 215 10.08 1.93 11.40
N CYS A 216 10.83 3.00 11.10
CA CYS A 216 12.18 3.22 11.60
C CYS A 216 12.25 3.30 13.13
N THR A 217 11.15 3.66 13.82
CA THR A 217 11.11 3.75 15.29
C THR A 217 10.82 2.41 15.98
N SER A 218 10.49 1.35 15.24
CA SER A 218 10.26 0.01 15.81
C SER A 218 11.53 -0.55 16.43
N ASP A 219 11.41 -1.36 17.49
CA ASP A 219 12.57 -1.91 18.19
C ASP A 219 13.51 -2.68 17.26
N ALA A 220 12.95 -3.42 16.29
CA ALA A 220 13.72 -4.17 15.32
C ALA A 220 14.56 -3.26 14.41
N TRP A 221 13.97 -2.18 13.89
CA TRP A 221 14.70 -1.22 13.04
C TRP A 221 15.61 -0.31 13.87
N ALA A 222 15.18 0.11 15.04
CA ALA A 222 16.00 0.91 15.94
C ALA A 222 17.31 0.21 16.33
N LYS A 223 17.27 -1.13 16.54
CA LYS A 223 18.47 -1.90 16.76
C LYS A 223 19.40 -1.86 15.55
N LYS A 224 18.90 -2.12 14.35
CA LYS A 224 19.70 -2.06 13.11
C LYS A 224 20.29 -0.66 12.88
N ILE A 225 19.53 0.40 13.15
CA ILE A 225 19.97 1.79 13.05
C ILE A 225 21.10 2.08 14.07
N ALA A 226 21.00 1.53 15.31
CA ALA A 226 22.06 1.65 16.31
C ALA A 226 23.34 0.91 15.89
N ASP A 227 23.19 -0.31 15.34
CA ASP A 227 24.32 -1.10 14.84
C ASP A 227 25.01 -0.37 13.68
N ALA A 228 24.23 0.25 12.75
CA ALA A 228 24.75 1.08 11.67
C ALA A 228 25.48 2.34 12.18
N TYR A 229 24.99 2.97 13.26
CA TYR A 229 25.70 4.07 13.92
C TYR A 229 27.08 3.64 14.41
N LYS A 230 27.12 2.51 15.12
CA LYS A 230 28.38 1.95 15.65
C LYS A 230 29.33 1.59 14.52
N SER A 231 28.84 1.01 13.44
CA SER A 231 29.65 0.69 12.25
C SER A 231 30.24 1.93 11.61
N TYR A 232 29.48 3.02 11.52
CA TYR A 232 29.88 4.24 10.83
C TYR A 232 30.80 5.14 11.69
N TYR A 233 30.44 5.36 12.98
CA TYR A 233 31.16 6.27 13.87
C TYR A 233 32.18 5.57 14.79
N GLY A 234 32.23 4.24 14.83
CA GLY A 234 33.14 3.46 15.66
C GLY A 234 32.81 3.49 17.18
N LYS A 235 31.63 3.96 17.57
CA LYS A 235 31.19 4.07 18.96
C LYS A 235 29.68 3.81 19.11
N ASP A 236 29.28 3.43 20.32
CA ASP A 236 27.86 3.27 20.61
C ASP A 236 27.10 4.61 20.56
N ILE A 237 25.84 4.56 20.16
CA ILE A 237 24.99 5.75 20.03
C ILE A 237 24.57 6.28 21.42
N GLU A 238 24.70 7.58 21.62
CA GLU A 238 24.15 8.28 22.77
C GLU A 238 22.74 8.77 22.42
N LEU A 239 21.73 8.22 23.07
CA LEU A 239 20.33 8.50 22.75
C LEU A 239 19.84 9.87 23.20
N GLY A 240 20.43 10.42 24.29
CA GLY A 240 19.92 11.65 24.91
C GLY A 240 18.49 11.44 25.42
N SER A 241 17.54 12.28 24.98
CA SER A 241 16.13 12.19 25.36
C SER A 241 15.29 11.27 24.44
N TYR A 242 15.88 10.70 23.40
CA TYR A 242 15.13 9.85 22.47
C TYR A 242 14.92 8.44 23.03
N LYS A 243 13.77 7.83 22.72
CA LYS A 243 13.42 6.48 23.19
C LYS A 243 14.39 5.41 22.72
N ASN A 244 14.81 5.48 21.46
CA ASN A 244 15.74 4.55 20.82
C ASN A 244 16.44 5.22 19.63
N ALA A 245 17.35 4.49 18.97
CA ALA A 245 18.12 5.02 17.84
C ALA A 245 17.26 5.39 16.62
N GLY A 246 16.12 4.74 16.44
CA GLY A 246 15.17 5.07 15.37
C GLY A 246 14.57 6.47 15.56
N TYR A 247 14.09 6.80 16.76
CA TYR A 247 13.59 8.14 17.07
C TYR A 247 14.67 9.21 16.88
N LYS A 248 15.89 8.93 17.32
CA LYS A 248 17.01 9.87 17.14
C LYS A 248 17.32 10.08 15.67
N TRP A 249 17.45 9.00 14.90
CA TRP A 249 17.71 9.08 13.46
C TRP A 249 16.61 9.85 12.73
N VAL A 250 15.32 9.56 13.01
CA VAL A 250 14.18 10.27 12.42
C VAL A 250 14.24 11.76 12.70
N ALA A 251 14.54 12.17 13.94
CA ALA A 251 14.65 13.60 14.28
C ALA A 251 15.78 14.29 13.52
N GLU A 252 16.97 13.70 13.47
CA GLU A 252 18.15 14.27 12.81
C GLU A 252 17.96 14.25 11.26
N PHE A 253 17.36 13.19 10.71
CA PHE A 253 17.01 13.12 9.29
C PHE A 253 16.01 14.22 8.88
N LEU A 254 14.93 14.40 9.66
CA LEU A 254 13.92 15.44 9.41
C LEU A 254 14.52 16.86 9.49
N ALA A 255 15.48 17.09 10.38
CA ALA A 255 16.20 18.35 10.44
C ALA A 255 17.02 18.65 9.18
N ASN A 256 17.42 17.60 8.45
CA ASN A 256 18.33 17.68 7.30
C ASN A 256 17.63 17.73 5.93
N VAL A 257 16.40 17.19 5.82
CA VAL A 257 15.70 17.05 4.52
C VAL A 257 15.07 18.34 4.02
N ASN A 258 14.78 18.40 2.71
CA ASN A 258 14.12 19.49 2.01
C ASN A 258 12.67 19.08 1.65
N PHE A 259 11.67 19.82 2.15
CA PHE A 259 10.25 19.59 1.91
C PHE A 259 9.65 20.42 0.77
N SER A 260 10.47 21.13 -0.01
CA SER A 260 9.97 22.04 -1.06
C SER A 260 9.25 21.34 -2.21
N VAL A 261 9.38 20.02 -2.33
CA VAL A 261 8.82 19.23 -3.44
C VAL A 261 7.78 18.23 -2.92
N SER A 262 6.56 18.29 -3.49
CA SER A 262 5.38 17.61 -2.95
C SER A 262 4.97 16.33 -3.68
N SER A 263 5.69 15.87 -4.72
CA SER A 263 5.35 14.61 -5.42
C SER A 263 6.59 13.82 -5.83
N ASP A 264 6.48 12.49 -5.87
CA ASP A 264 7.58 11.61 -6.29
C ASP A 264 8.07 11.93 -7.70
N THR A 265 7.17 12.28 -8.64
CA THR A 265 7.57 12.68 -10.00
C THR A 265 8.40 13.96 -9.99
N LYS A 266 7.99 14.96 -9.20
CA LYS A 266 8.76 16.21 -9.09
C LYS A 266 10.11 15.97 -8.41
N ILE A 267 10.17 15.16 -7.34
CA ILE A 267 11.45 14.82 -6.69
C ILE A 267 12.36 14.11 -7.70
N CYS A 268 11.86 13.11 -8.43
CA CYS A 268 12.61 12.39 -9.44
C CYS A 268 13.21 13.36 -10.49
N ASN A 269 12.39 14.24 -11.07
CA ASN A 269 12.84 15.22 -12.07
C ASN A 269 13.85 16.22 -11.48
N THR A 270 13.61 16.69 -10.25
CA THR A 270 14.54 17.62 -9.57
C THR A 270 15.88 16.95 -9.34
N VAL A 271 15.90 15.74 -8.77
CA VAL A 271 17.16 15.03 -8.50
C VAL A 271 17.89 14.67 -9.78
N ALA A 272 17.19 14.33 -10.87
CA ALA A 272 17.80 14.00 -12.16
C ALA A 272 18.38 15.20 -12.91
N SER A 273 17.98 16.42 -12.53
CA SER A 273 18.42 17.66 -13.21
C SER A 273 19.93 17.90 -13.01
N ALA A 274 20.58 18.47 -14.02
CA ALA A 274 21.97 18.91 -13.96
C ALA A 274 22.23 19.96 -12.84
N ASP A 275 21.24 20.80 -12.54
CA ASP A 275 21.32 21.83 -11.50
C ASP A 275 21.30 21.26 -10.08
N SER A 276 21.01 19.97 -9.94
CA SER A 276 20.88 19.26 -8.66
C SER A 276 22.06 18.32 -8.37
N ALA A 277 23.24 18.59 -8.94
CA ALA A 277 24.44 17.78 -8.74
C ALA A 277 24.71 17.46 -7.25
N GLY A 278 24.85 16.18 -6.91
CA GLY A 278 25.06 15.70 -5.54
C GLY A 278 23.88 15.88 -4.60
N SER A 279 22.69 16.19 -5.08
CA SER A 279 21.44 16.09 -4.31
C SER A 279 20.90 14.66 -4.34
N MET A 280 19.93 14.37 -3.46
CA MET A 280 19.24 13.09 -3.44
C MET A 280 17.77 13.26 -3.09
N GLY A 281 17.00 12.18 -3.20
CA GLY A 281 15.62 12.14 -2.76
C GLY A 281 15.15 10.75 -2.42
N LEU A 282 14.08 10.66 -1.62
CA LEU A 282 13.33 9.43 -1.41
C LEU A 282 12.08 9.47 -2.30
N PHE A 283 12.05 8.65 -3.33
CA PHE A 283 10.91 8.57 -4.26
C PHE A 283 10.73 7.18 -4.86
N VAL A 284 9.55 6.94 -5.41
CA VAL A 284 9.19 5.66 -6.03
C VAL A 284 10.05 5.42 -7.26
N LEU A 285 10.79 4.30 -7.29
CA LEU A 285 11.72 3.97 -8.37
C LEU A 285 11.07 3.98 -9.76
N SER A 286 9.82 3.56 -9.85
CA SER A 286 9.08 3.56 -11.12
C SER A 286 8.87 4.95 -11.75
N LYS A 287 9.20 6.05 -11.05
CA LYS A 287 9.14 7.40 -11.62
C LYS A 287 10.26 7.68 -12.62
N THR A 288 11.33 6.91 -12.56
CA THR A 288 12.44 7.02 -13.52
C THR A 288 12.05 6.67 -14.95
N ARG A 289 10.93 5.95 -15.16
CA ARG A 289 10.44 5.60 -16.52
C ARG A 289 10.13 6.81 -17.39
N ASP A 290 9.74 7.93 -16.75
CA ASP A 290 9.32 9.15 -17.46
C ASP A 290 10.52 10.06 -17.80
N LEU A 291 11.75 9.69 -17.39
CA LEU A 291 12.98 10.38 -17.70
C LEU A 291 13.57 9.88 -19.02
N ASP A 292 14.19 10.78 -19.77
CA ASP A 292 15.06 10.41 -20.87
C ASP A 292 16.35 9.73 -20.41
N ALA A 293 17.10 9.12 -21.33
CA ALA A 293 18.30 8.37 -21.02
C ALA A 293 19.39 9.24 -20.37
N SER A 294 19.51 10.50 -20.78
CA SER A 294 20.52 11.44 -20.25
C SER A 294 20.24 11.77 -18.78
N LEU A 295 18.98 12.04 -18.44
CA LEU A 295 18.58 12.30 -17.06
C LEU A 295 18.66 11.04 -16.19
N LYS A 296 18.29 9.85 -16.73
CA LYS A 296 18.49 8.58 -16.01
C LYS A 296 19.97 8.33 -15.68
N ALA A 297 20.89 8.67 -16.59
CA ALA A 297 22.31 8.49 -16.39
C ALA A 297 22.89 9.34 -15.24
N ASN A 298 22.20 10.42 -14.84
CA ASN A 298 22.58 11.25 -13.70
C ASN A 298 22.23 10.61 -12.34
N LEU A 299 21.47 9.52 -12.33
CA LEU A 299 20.92 8.94 -11.11
C LEU A 299 21.70 7.70 -10.65
N GLN A 300 21.96 7.62 -9.36
CA GLN A 300 22.46 6.44 -8.66
C GLN A 300 21.40 5.92 -7.72
N VAL A 301 20.99 4.69 -7.91
CA VAL A 301 20.08 3.99 -6.99
C VAL A 301 20.91 3.25 -5.93
N GLY A 302 20.69 3.57 -4.66
CA GLY A 302 21.50 3.09 -3.55
C GLY A 302 21.55 1.59 -3.34
N ALA A 303 20.63 0.83 -3.95
CA ALA A 303 20.61 -0.63 -3.85
C ALA A 303 21.03 -1.36 -5.14
N PHE A 304 21.22 -0.66 -6.27
CA PHE A 304 21.59 -1.27 -7.55
C PHE A 304 23.09 -1.52 -7.72
N THR A 305 23.90 -0.88 -6.88
CA THR A 305 25.37 -1.03 -6.92
C THR A 305 25.85 -1.79 -5.71
N ALA A 306 27.13 -2.11 -5.66
CA ALA A 306 27.80 -2.73 -4.51
C ALA A 306 27.66 -1.94 -3.19
N SER A 307 27.15 -0.73 -3.23
CA SER A 307 26.94 0.16 -2.08
C SER A 307 25.47 0.18 -1.67
N GLN A 308 25.00 -0.87 -1.02
CA GLN A 308 23.75 -0.80 -0.26
C GLN A 308 23.94 0.19 0.89
N ILE A 309 22.88 0.96 1.18
CA ILE A 309 22.89 1.84 2.36
C ILE A 309 22.54 1.00 3.59
N ASP A 310 23.45 0.93 4.56
CA ASP A 310 23.24 0.21 5.81
C ASP A 310 22.42 1.07 6.80
N PRO A 311 21.35 0.56 7.42
CA PRO A 311 20.78 -0.79 7.33
C PRO A 311 19.65 -0.88 6.30
N PHE A 312 19.30 0.20 5.58
CA PHE A 312 18.28 0.20 4.55
C PHE A 312 18.51 1.25 3.48
N SER A 313 18.12 0.93 2.25
CA SER A 313 18.21 1.84 1.10
C SER A 313 16.88 2.56 0.77
N GLY A 314 15.87 2.39 1.59
CA GLY A 314 14.55 2.99 1.40
C GLY A 314 13.43 2.19 2.05
N PHE A 315 12.24 2.24 1.44
CA PHE A 315 11.00 1.70 1.97
C PHE A 315 10.26 0.86 0.93
N MET A 316 9.70 -0.26 1.33
CA MET A 316 8.83 -1.10 0.52
C MET A 316 7.46 -1.20 1.19
N TYR A 317 6.40 -0.92 0.43
CA TYR A 317 5.04 -0.91 0.93
C TYR A 317 4.06 -1.54 -0.07
N PRO A 318 2.97 -2.15 0.42
CA PRO A 318 1.96 -2.78 -0.43
C PRO A 318 1.03 -1.74 -1.10
N LEU A 319 0.47 -2.14 -2.24
CA LEU A 319 -0.72 -1.54 -2.83
C LEU A 319 -1.84 -2.59 -2.78
N TYR A 320 -2.87 -2.28 -2.04
CA TYR A 320 -4.02 -3.16 -1.87
C TYR A 320 -5.06 -2.93 -2.94
N VAL A 321 -5.78 -4.00 -3.32
CA VAL A 321 -6.97 -3.91 -4.17
C VAL A 321 -8.18 -4.48 -3.44
N GLN A 322 -9.28 -3.73 -3.42
CA GLN A 322 -10.52 -4.12 -2.76
C GLN A 322 -11.72 -3.85 -3.66
N MET A 323 -12.75 -4.65 -3.52
CA MET A 323 -14.09 -4.31 -3.99
C MET A 323 -14.77 -3.36 -3.01
N THR A 324 -15.79 -2.68 -3.46
CA THR A 324 -16.62 -1.84 -2.60
C THR A 324 -17.98 -2.47 -2.35
N LYS A 325 -18.60 -2.15 -1.22
CA LYS A 325 -19.96 -2.61 -0.87
C LYS A 325 -21.02 -2.09 -1.84
N ALA A 326 -20.81 -0.91 -2.40
CA ALA A 326 -21.73 -0.24 -3.30
C ALA A 326 -21.55 -0.64 -4.78
N ALA A 327 -20.70 -1.60 -5.10
CA ALA A 327 -20.37 -1.99 -6.48
C ALA A 327 -21.63 -2.39 -7.29
N ASN A 328 -21.91 -1.64 -8.36
CA ASN A 328 -23.03 -1.91 -9.26
C ASN A 328 -22.83 -3.17 -10.11
N ARG A 329 -21.56 -3.52 -10.42
CA ARG A 329 -21.18 -4.60 -11.31
C ARG A 329 -20.18 -5.55 -10.61
N PRO A 330 -20.61 -6.35 -9.61
CA PRO A 330 -19.70 -7.14 -8.77
C PRO A 330 -18.93 -8.23 -9.55
N TYR A 331 -19.53 -8.90 -10.55
CA TYR A 331 -18.81 -9.89 -11.36
C TYR A 331 -17.81 -9.23 -12.30
N THR A 332 -18.15 -8.07 -12.87
CA THR A 332 -17.21 -7.23 -13.64
C THR A 332 -16.04 -6.78 -12.75
N ALA A 333 -16.31 -6.39 -11.49
CA ALA A 333 -15.28 -6.00 -10.54
C ALA A 333 -14.32 -7.16 -10.22
N MET A 334 -14.83 -8.36 -10.00
CA MET A 334 -14.02 -9.57 -9.79
C MET A 334 -13.18 -9.92 -11.02
N LEU A 335 -13.77 -9.87 -12.21
CA LEU A 335 -13.05 -10.07 -13.48
C LEU A 335 -11.96 -9.01 -13.69
N PHE A 336 -12.22 -7.75 -13.33
CA PHE A 336 -11.21 -6.69 -13.39
C PHE A 336 -10.07 -6.94 -12.40
N ILE A 337 -10.34 -7.39 -11.17
CA ILE A 337 -9.29 -7.76 -10.21
C ILE A 337 -8.49 -8.95 -10.72
N ASN A 338 -9.13 -9.98 -11.29
CA ASN A 338 -8.42 -11.09 -11.93
C ASN A 338 -7.50 -10.59 -13.03
N TYR A 339 -8.00 -9.71 -13.90
CA TYR A 339 -7.22 -9.09 -14.97
C TYR A 339 -6.01 -8.31 -14.43
N LEU A 340 -6.19 -7.47 -13.41
CA LEU A 340 -5.10 -6.71 -12.78
C LEU A 340 -3.97 -7.61 -12.26
N MET A 341 -4.29 -8.86 -11.89
CA MET A 341 -3.33 -9.86 -11.40
C MET A 341 -2.71 -10.72 -12.51
N THR A 342 -2.95 -10.40 -13.79
CA THR A 342 -2.26 -11.01 -14.95
C THR A 342 -1.09 -10.13 -15.41
N SER A 343 -0.17 -10.68 -16.21
CA SER A 343 0.93 -9.90 -16.83
C SER A 343 0.42 -8.74 -17.66
N GLU A 344 -0.64 -8.93 -18.45
CA GLU A 344 -1.26 -7.88 -19.27
C GLU A 344 -1.87 -6.76 -18.40
N GLY A 345 -2.65 -7.14 -17.40
CA GLY A 345 -3.29 -6.18 -16.51
C GLY A 345 -2.30 -5.44 -15.59
N PHE A 346 -1.21 -6.09 -15.23
CA PHE A 346 -0.14 -5.51 -14.41
C PHE A 346 0.82 -4.60 -15.20
N ALA A 347 0.95 -4.78 -16.51
CA ALA A 347 1.89 -4.06 -17.35
C ALA A 347 1.92 -2.52 -17.16
N PRO A 348 0.81 -1.81 -16.88
CA PRO A 348 0.86 -0.38 -16.54
C PRO A 348 1.73 -0.06 -15.32
N TRP A 349 1.91 -0.98 -14.37
CA TRP A 349 2.72 -0.78 -13.16
C TRP A 349 4.15 -1.27 -13.31
N GLY A 350 4.37 -2.37 -14.04
CA GLY A 350 5.68 -3.01 -14.19
C GLY A 350 5.55 -4.48 -14.60
N GLY A 351 6.50 -5.30 -14.16
CA GLY A 351 6.54 -6.74 -14.42
C GLY A 351 7.34 -7.11 -15.66
N ALA A 352 7.56 -8.41 -15.85
CA ALA A 352 8.33 -8.95 -16.96
C ALA A 352 7.84 -8.44 -18.31
N GLY A 353 8.78 -8.10 -19.20
CA GLY A 353 8.49 -7.50 -20.50
C GLY A 353 8.25 -5.99 -20.47
N THR A 354 8.43 -5.32 -19.31
CA THR A 354 8.42 -3.86 -19.19
C THR A 354 9.74 -3.35 -18.63
N GLU A 355 10.02 -2.05 -18.81
CA GLU A 355 11.17 -1.33 -18.22
C GLU A 355 10.75 -0.51 -16.97
N ILE A 356 9.57 -0.75 -16.41
CA ILE A 356 9.04 0.00 -15.27
C ILE A 356 9.51 -0.65 -13.98
N LEU A 357 10.56 -0.10 -13.38
CA LEU A 357 11.22 -0.65 -12.19
C LEU A 357 10.44 -0.38 -10.89
N GLY A 358 10.68 -1.18 -9.85
CA GLY A 358 10.24 -0.92 -8.47
C GLY A 358 8.78 -1.22 -8.18
N ALA A 359 8.15 -2.10 -8.95
CA ALA A 359 6.79 -2.59 -8.71
C ALA A 359 6.74 -4.12 -8.93
N TYR A 360 6.31 -4.85 -7.90
CA TYR A 360 6.37 -6.31 -7.86
C TYR A 360 5.00 -6.88 -7.57
N SER A 361 4.41 -7.57 -8.54
CA SER A 361 3.15 -8.28 -8.34
C SER A 361 3.29 -9.37 -7.27
N THR A 362 2.24 -9.57 -6.49
CA THR A 362 2.16 -10.72 -5.58
C THR A 362 1.91 -12.03 -6.32
N ASN A 363 1.45 -11.97 -7.59
CA ASN A 363 1.44 -13.14 -8.46
C ASN A 363 2.85 -13.40 -9.01
N PRO A 364 3.55 -14.45 -8.54
CA PRO A 364 4.94 -14.72 -8.93
C PRO A 364 5.12 -15.03 -10.41
N ALA A 365 4.05 -15.40 -11.11
CA ALA A 365 4.10 -15.67 -12.56
C ALA A 365 4.38 -14.41 -13.39
N ILE A 366 4.19 -13.20 -12.81
CA ILE A 366 4.42 -11.94 -13.54
C ILE A 366 5.91 -11.60 -13.60
N GLY A 367 6.69 -11.90 -12.58
CA GLY A 367 8.13 -11.60 -12.53
C GLY A 367 8.45 -10.10 -12.39
N ALA A 368 9.73 -9.80 -12.26
CA ALA A 368 10.24 -8.42 -12.19
C ALA A 368 10.36 -7.80 -13.59
N ALA A 369 10.39 -6.46 -13.66
CA ALA A 369 10.65 -5.73 -14.90
C ALA A 369 12.07 -5.98 -15.41
N GLU A 370 12.29 -5.71 -16.69
CA GLU A 370 13.60 -5.86 -17.30
C GLU A 370 14.61 -4.87 -16.65
N GLY A 371 15.75 -5.40 -16.24
CA GLY A 371 16.78 -4.62 -15.53
C GLY A 371 16.52 -4.35 -14.06
N ASP A 372 15.39 -4.84 -13.49
CA ASP A 372 15.12 -4.74 -12.07
C ASP A 372 15.67 -5.96 -11.30
N GLN A 373 15.89 -5.79 -10.00
CA GLN A 373 16.21 -6.87 -9.09
C GLN A 373 14.93 -7.63 -8.70
N PRO A 374 15.02 -8.93 -8.36
CA PRO A 374 13.86 -9.67 -7.85
C PRO A 374 13.42 -9.13 -6.49
N ILE A 375 12.13 -9.34 -6.15
CA ILE A 375 11.54 -8.82 -4.91
C ILE A 375 12.31 -9.22 -3.64
N ASP A 376 12.90 -10.42 -3.62
CA ASP A 376 13.65 -10.90 -2.46
C ASP A 376 14.95 -10.13 -2.22
N PHE A 377 15.58 -9.60 -3.27
CA PHE A 377 16.67 -8.65 -3.12
C PHE A 377 16.22 -7.40 -2.36
N TRP A 378 15.08 -6.84 -2.75
CA TRP A 378 14.54 -5.63 -2.14
C TRP A 378 14.08 -5.83 -0.69
N LYS A 379 13.48 -6.98 -0.36
CA LYS A 379 13.12 -7.34 1.02
C LYS A 379 14.32 -7.32 1.98
N ASN A 380 15.51 -7.59 1.47
CA ASN A 380 16.74 -7.63 2.28
C ASN A 380 17.36 -6.24 2.49
N CYS A 381 17.03 -5.24 1.69
CA CYS A 381 17.66 -3.92 1.76
C CYS A 381 16.68 -2.77 1.96
N LEU A 382 15.39 -3.03 2.14
CA LEU A 382 14.38 -1.99 2.39
C LEU A 382 13.66 -2.22 3.73
N VAL A 383 13.22 -1.13 4.33
CA VAL A 383 12.25 -1.18 5.42
C VAL A 383 10.92 -1.65 4.81
N ALA A 384 10.39 -2.78 5.24
CA ALA A 384 9.07 -3.24 4.83
C ALA A 384 7.98 -2.66 5.75
N GLU A 385 6.84 -2.30 5.17
CA GLU A 385 5.68 -1.87 5.94
C GLU A 385 5.10 -3.03 6.77
N ASP A 386 4.77 -2.75 8.04
CA ASP A 386 4.02 -3.62 8.94
C ASP A 386 2.77 -2.90 9.40
N ALA A 387 1.63 -3.29 8.85
CA ALA A 387 0.34 -2.67 9.18
C ALA A 387 -0.03 -2.80 10.66
N THR A 388 0.36 -3.90 11.33
CA THR A 388 0.08 -4.11 12.75
C THR A 388 0.85 -3.11 13.61
N TYR A 389 2.13 -2.93 13.32
CA TYR A 389 2.95 -1.93 14.02
C TYR A 389 2.42 -0.50 13.77
N LEU A 390 2.07 -0.18 12.53
CA LEU A 390 1.52 1.12 12.16
C LEU A 390 0.22 1.43 12.91
N ILE A 391 -0.75 0.52 12.93
CA ILE A 391 -2.03 0.72 13.65
C ILE A 391 -1.79 1.10 15.12
N GLN A 392 -0.84 0.45 15.77
CA GLN A 392 -0.56 0.66 17.19
C GLN A 392 0.22 1.94 17.49
N ASN A 393 1.03 2.42 16.55
CA ASN A 393 2.03 3.45 16.82
C ASN A 393 1.83 4.75 16.03
N THR A 394 0.97 4.77 14.99
CA THR A 394 0.81 5.93 14.10
C THR A 394 0.49 7.21 14.88
N ALA A 395 -0.45 7.20 15.81
CA ALA A 395 -0.83 8.42 16.55
C ALA A 395 0.37 9.03 17.30
N ALA A 396 1.00 8.24 18.16
CA ALA A 396 2.08 8.74 19.02
C ALA A 396 3.35 9.12 18.25
N VAL A 397 3.69 8.34 17.20
CA VAL A 397 4.91 8.61 16.42
C VAL A 397 4.69 9.74 15.42
N SER A 398 3.48 9.89 14.85
CA SER A 398 3.15 11.05 14.01
C SER A 398 3.18 12.35 14.80
N ASP A 399 2.73 12.36 16.05
CA ASP A 399 2.85 13.54 16.92
C ASP A 399 4.32 13.91 17.18
N PHE A 400 5.17 12.92 17.39
CA PHE A 400 6.62 13.14 17.50
C PHE A 400 7.19 13.70 16.19
N ILE A 401 6.89 13.11 15.02
CA ILE A 401 7.34 13.54 13.69
C ILE A 401 6.91 15.00 13.44
N ASN A 402 5.65 15.34 13.73
CA ASN A 402 5.11 16.69 13.58
C ASN A 402 5.85 17.70 14.49
N GLY A 403 6.17 17.27 15.71
CA GLY A 403 6.98 18.07 16.65
C GLY A 403 8.38 18.34 16.13
N GLU A 404 9.06 17.34 15.53
CA GLU A 404 10.40 17.54 14.94
C GLU A 404 10.37 18.43 13.69
N ILE A 405 9.36 18.28 12.82
CA ILE A 405 9.18 19.17 11.67
C ILE A 405 8.95 20.63 12.09
N ALA A 406 8.18 20.84 13.15
CA ALA A 406 7.91 22.18 13.67
C ALA A 406 9.17 22.90 14.19
N LYS A 407 10.20 22.16 14.64
CA LYS A 407 11.50 22.72 15.07
C LYS A 407 12.36 23.20 13.92
N LYS A 408 12.10 22.74 12.70
CA LYS A 408 12.87 23.09 11.50
C LYS A 408 12.58 24.49 10.95
N LYS A 409 11.57 25.18 11.47
CA LYS A 409 11.13 26.52 11.01
C LYS A 409 12.11 27.63 11.37
#